data_b1280ba7fd210abc208990c727e3e852
#
_entry.id   b1280ba7fd210abc208990c727e3e852
#
_cell.length_a   1.000
_cell.length_b   1.000
_cell.length_c   1.000
_cell.angle_alpha   90.00
_cell.angle_beta   90.00
_cell.angle_gamma   90.00
#
_symmetry.space_group_name_H-M   'P 1'
#
loop_
_entity.id
_entity.type
_entity.pdbx_description
1 polymer ?
#
loop_
_entity_poly.entity_id
_entity_poly.type
_entity_poly.pdbx_seq_one_letter_code
_entity_poly.pdbx_strand_id
1 'polypeptide(L)'
;MPLSLRSFGWPLVGAAIVAVAGIFVQEPVTDALTGEAVADAGLAFSLGYLLFAPIGAVYDQLSLVTDRQHIFILVSLVVLYACARVWLGLSGRLPSAGLWRRILRESGLGAAAFAGLLAFYAYGVLGPRPMTALRADDPNLVIVDFHSHTEMSHDGRPGLSALDRRAWHDAAGFDLAYVTDHATVETDHAILEAAEAALADNPERAGERLSLLPGREVRFEGQHVLVLGTSDPTAGILESEPWPVVIQTIPNNLTRVPVGGPDGRGGVQGIELVDADPRAFRQSTEERDWILALADSLDLVMIAGSNHHGWGRAAAAWNLVRVPGWREMAPEGVGRQIEALLLRDRAEANRVVERPRLAAALPGEGPARRAWMAVTALPRFGWHILTSLTLPERLAWLGWILLWAAWPLALSPALSPRPR
;
A
#
# COMPACT_ATOMS: atom_id res chain seq x y z
N MET A 1 29.56 -7.09 -36.40
CA MET A 1 28.50 -6.15 -36.86
C MET A 1 28.76 -4.82 -36.18
N PRO A 2 28.84 -3.68 -36.87
CA PRO A 2 28.93 -2.38 -36.20
C PRO A 2 27.66 -2.16 -35.43
N LEU A 3 27.77 -1.86 -34.12
CA LEU A 3 26.66 -1.47 -33.26
C LEU A 3 25.98 -0.27 -33.92
N SER A 4 24.80 -0.46 -34.47
CA SER A 4 24.09 0.63 -35.11
C SER A 4 23.62 1.61 -34.04
N LEU A 5 23.66 2.91 -34.31
CA LEU A 5 23.05 3.96 -33.47
C LEU A 5 21.60 3.62 -33.02
N ARG A 6 20.92 2.74 -33.79
CA ARG A 6 19.58 2.21 -33.45
C ARG A 6 19.56 1.38 -32.15
N SER A 7 20.67 0.73 -31.77
CA SER A 7 20.75 -0.06 -30.53
C SER A 7 20.74 0.80 -29.26
N PHE A 8 21.17 2.07 -29.36
CA PHE A 8 21.17 3.03 -28.26
C PHE A 8 19.93 3.93 -28.21
N GLY A 9 19.15 3.96 -29.30
CA GLY A 9 18.01 4.88 -29.39
C GLY A 9 16.94 4.64 -28.32
N TRP A 10 16.55 3.39 -28.10
CA TRP A 10 15.50 3.06 -27.13
C TRP A 10 15.89 3.29 -25.65
N PRO A 11 17.11 2.89 -25.21
CA PRO A 11 17.56 3.26 -23.86
C PRO A 11 17.60 4.76 -23.62
N LEU A 12 18.08 5.56 -24.59
CA LEU A 12 18.11 7.01 -24.47
C LEU A 12 16.70 7.61 -24.38
N VAL A 13 15.75 7.09 -25.16
CA VAL A 13 14.34 7.51 -25.05
C VAL A 13 13.79 7.16 -23.67
N GLY A 14 14.05 5.95 -23.16
CA GLY A 14 13.64 5.57 -21.82
C GLY A 14 14.23 6.48 -20.73
N ALA A 15 15.52 6.77 -20.80
CA ALA A 15 16.18 7.67 -19.87
C ALA A 15 15.61 9.10 -19.96
N ALA A 16 15.34 9.61 -21.16
CA ALA A 16 14.72 10.90 -21.36
C ALA A 16 13.30 10.97 -20.77
N ILE A 17 12.51 9.90 -20.93
CA ILE A 17 11.16 9.82 -20.34
C ILE A 17 11.24 9.88 -18.80
N VAL A 18 12.12 9.10 -18.17
CA VAL A 18 12.33 9.12 -16.72
C VAL A 18 12.79 10.50 -16.24
N ALA A 19 13.71 11.13 -16.98
CA ALA A 19 14.20 12.47 -16.65
C ALA A 19 13.10 13.53 -16.77
N VAL A 20 12.31 13.50 -17.87
CA VAL A 20 11.19 14.43 -18.09
C VAL A 20 10.09 14.25 -17.05
N ALA A 21 9.73 13.01 -16.72
CA ALA A 21 8.77 12.74 -15.64
C ALA A 21 9.25 13.32 -14.30
N GLY A 22 10.58 13.44 -14.14
CA GLY A 22 11.22 14.08 -12.98
C GLY A 22 10.90 15.58 -12.82
N ILE A 23 10.35 16.25 -13.82
CA ILE A 23 9.89 17.64 -13.72
C ILE A 23 8.50 17.72 -13.08
N PHE A 24 7.73 16.62 -13.14
CA PHE A 24 6.35 16.52 -12.67
C PHE A 24 6.25 15.65 -11.42
N VAL A 25 7.23 15.78 -10.50
CA VAL A 25 7.29 14.97 -9.28
C VAL A 25 6.06 15.20 -8.41
N GLN A 26 5.47 14.10 -7.97
CA GLN A 26 4.52 14.11 -6.86
C GLN A 26 5.28 13.98 -5.55
N GLU A 27 4.78 14.60 -4.48
CA GLU A 27 5.31 14.34 -3.15
C GLU A 27 5.20 12.85 -2.82
N PRO A 28 6.27 12.22 -2.33
CA PRO A 28 6.27 10.76 -2.07
C PRO A 28 5.31 10.36 -0.95
N VAL A 29 5.07 11.27 -0.02
CA VAL A 29 4.07 11.16 1.05
C VAL A 29 3.46 12.53 1.32
N THR A 30 2.18 12.55 1.64
CA THR A 30 1.43 13.76 1.97
C THR A 30 0.65 13.57 3.26
N ASP A 31 0.39 14.65 3.95
CA ASP A 31 -0.60 14.66 5.02
C ASP A 31 -1.98 14.37 4.43
N ALA A 32 -2.66 13.37 4.99
CA ALA A 32 -3.92 12.90 4.43
C ALA A 32 -5.08 13.89 4.63
N LEU A 33 -4.97 14.84 5.55
CA LEU A 33 -6.00 15.85 5.79
C LEU A 33 -5.84 17.04 4.86
N THR A 34 -4.60 17.53 4.74
CA THR A 34 -4.32 18.77 4.00
C THR A 34 -3.88 18.53 2.56
N GLY A 35 -3.39 17.32 2.25
CA GLY A 35 -2.76 17.01 0.96
C GLY A 35 -1.38 17.64 0.78
N GLU A 36 -0.85 18.31 1.81
CA GLU A 36 0.45 18.98 1.76
C GLU A 36 1.61 17.99 1.99
N ALA A 37 2.80 18.37 1.53
CA ALA A 37 4.01 17.61 1.77
C ALA A 37 4.33 17.54 3.27
N VAL A 38 4.78 16.36 3.73
CA VAL A 38 5.21 16.14 5.11
C VAL A 38 6.69 16.44 5.23
N ALA A 39 7.06 17.43 6.06
CA ALA A 39 8.43 17.90 6.18
C ALA A 39 9.29 17.10 7.18
N ASP A 40 8.68 16.41 8.13
CA ASP A 40 9.32 15.70 9.26
C ASP A 40 9.21 14.18 9.15
N ALA A 41 8.76 13.68 8.00
CA ALA A 41 8.77 12.25 7.67
C ALA A 41 8.93 12.05 6.16
N GLY A 42 9.54 10.93 5.77
CA GLY A 42 9.76 10.61 4.36
C GLY A 42 10.01 9.13 4.12
N LEU A 43 9.99 8.72 2.84
CA LEU A 43 10.27 7.35 2.47
C LEU A 43 11.76 7.03 2.57
N ALA A 44 12.07 5.92 3.21
CA ALA A 44 13.41 5.34 3.31
C ALA A 44 13.52 4.08 2.43
N PHE A 45 14.71 3.88 1.88
CA PHE A 45 14.99 2.83 0.91
C PHE A 45 16.20 2.01 1.34
N SER A 46 16.04 0.70 1.44
CA SER A 46 17.17 -0.21 1.55
C SER A 46 17.92 -0.32 0.22
N LEU A 47 19.20 -0.68 0.24
CA LEU A 47 19.95 -0.97 -0.97
C LEU A 47 19.27 -2.07 -1.81
N GLY A 48 18.74 -3.10 -1.15
CA GLY A 48 17.99 -4.17 -1.81
C GLY A 48 16.76 -3.64 -2.54
N TYR A 49 16.04 -2.69 -1.94
CA TYR A 49 14.91 -2.04 -2.62
C TYR A 49 15.37 -1.26 -3.85
N LEU A 50 16.41 -0.44 -3.75
CA LEU A 50 16.91 0.37 -4.86
C LEU A 50 17.41 -0.49 -6.03
N LEU A 51 18.09 -1.61 -5.75
CA LEU A 51 18.47 -2.58 -6.78
C LEU A 51 17.24 -3.22 -7.46
N PHE A 52 16.14 -3.37 -6.76
CA PHE A 52 14.89 -3.93 -7.27
C PHE A 52 13.90 -2.88 -7.78
N ALA A 53 14.16 -1.60 -7.56
CA ALA A 53 13.23 -0.48 -7.77
C ALA A 53 12.51 -0.46 -9.14
N PRO A 54 13.12 -0.80 -10.30
CA PRO A 54 12.40 -0.81 -11.58
C PRO A 54 11.20 -1.77 -11.61
N ILE A 55 11.24 -2.83 -10.80
CA ILE A 55 10.15 -3.79 -10.65
C ILE A 55 9.36 -3.47 -9.36
N GLY A 56 10.06 -3.14 -8.29
CA GLY A 56 9.50 -2.84 -6.97
C GLY A 56 8.50 -1.69 -7.01
N ALA A 57 8.87 -0.57 -7.63
CA ALA A 57 7.98 0.59 -7.77
C ALA A 57 6.70 0.26 -8.57
N VAL A 58 6.77 -0.63 -9.57
CA VAL A 58 5.57 -1.10 -10.28
C VAL A 58 4.65 -1.87 -9.35
N TYR A 59 5.20 -2.78 -8.54
CA TYR A 59 4.42 -3.55 -7.56
C TYR A 59 3.84 -2.66 -6.46
N ASP A 60 4.61 -1.69 -5.97
CA ASP A 60 4.13 -0.76 -4.96
C ASP A 60 2.93 0.03 -5.48
N GLN A 61 3.03 0.60 -6.68
CA GLN A 61 1.93 1.35 -7.27
C GLN A 61 0.74 0.46 -7.66
N LEU A 62 0.96 -0.80 -8.06
CA LEU A 62 -0.13 -1.76 -8.26
C LEU A 62 -0.86 -2.08 -6.95
N SER A 63 -0.16 -2.12 -5.83
CA SER A 63 -0.78 -2.32 -4.52
C SER A 63 -1.63 -1.13 -4.04
N LEU A 64 -1.51 0.03 -4.70
CA LEU A 64 -2.23 1.27 -4.36
C LEU A 64 -3.39 1.58 -5.33
N VAL A 65 -3.75 0.68 -6.23
CA VAL A 65 -4.87 0.85 -7.16
C VAL A 65 -6.04 -0.04 -6.77
N THR A 66 -7.25 0.42 -7.10
CA THR A 66 -8.49 -0.32 -6.86
C THR A 66 -8.61 -1.52 -7.80
N ASP A 67 -9.45 -2.50 -7.43
CA ASP A 67 -9.80 -3.64 -8.30
C ASP A 67 -10.24 -3.18 -9.69
N ARG A 68 -11.04 -2.12 -9.76
CA ARG A 68 -11.52 -1.56 -11.02
C ARG A 68 -10.39 -0.99 -11.86
N GLN A 69 -9.41 -0.33 -11.23
CA GLN A 69 -8.24 0.17 -11.92
C GLN A 69 -7.37 -0.98 -12.44
N HIS A 70 -7.23 -2.08 -11.69
CA HIS A 70 -6.59 -3.30 -12.19
C HIS A 70 -7.27 -3.82 -13.46
N ILE A 71 -8.61 -3.94 -13.45
CA ILE A 71 -9.37 -4.37 -14.65
C ILE A 71 -9.11 -3.42 -15.82
N PHE A 72 -9.11 -2.10 -15.60
CA PHE A 72 -8.86 -1.12 -16.65
C PHE A 72 -7.43 -1.20 -17.20
N ILE A 73 -6.42 -1.41 -16.35
CA ILE A 73 -5.03 -1.63 -16.77
C ILE A 73 -4.94 -2.88 -17.67
N LEU A 74 -5.60 -3.98 -17.28
CA LEU A 74 -5.64 -5.21 -18.08
C LEU A 74 -6.36 -5.01 -19.41
N VAL A 75 -7.50 -4.34 -19.43
CA VAL A 75 -8.22 -3.99 -20.66
C VAL A 75 -7.35 -3.13 -21.56
N SER A 76 -6.69 -2.11 -21.01
CA SER A 76 -5.75 -1.25 -21.75
C SER A 76 -4.62 -2.05 -22.37
N LEU A 77 -4.03 -3.01 -21.64
CA LEU A 77 -2.98 -3.90 -22.14
C LEU A 77 -3.46 -4.71 -23.34
N VAL A 78 -4.66 -5.31 -23.23
CA VAL A 78 -5.27 -6.09 -24.32
C VAL A 78 -5.53 -5.23 -25.56
N VAL A 79 -6.09 -4.03 -25.36
CA VAL A 79 -6.37 -3.08 -26.46
C VAL A 79 -5.08 -2.65 -27.16
N LEU A 80 -4.05 -2.28 -26.39
CA LEU A 80 -2.76 -1.89 -26.95
C LEU A 80 -2.08 -3.04 -27.71
N TYR A 81 -2.16 -4.26 -27.16
CA TYR A 81 -1.69 -5.45 -27.86
C TYR A 81 -2.44 -5.65 -29.18
N ALA A 82 -3.78 -5.60 -29.19
CA ALA A 82 -4.58 -5.73 -30.38
C ALA A 82 -4.25 -4.66 -31.44
N CYS A 83 -4.12 -3.39 -31.03
CA CYS A 83 -3.74 -2.29 -31.90
C CYS A 83 -2.34 -2.54 -32.52
N ALA A 84 -1.37 -2.97 -31.72
CA ALA A 84 -0.03 -3.31 -32.20
C ALA A 84 -0.07 -4.46 -33.22
N ARG A 85 -0.87 -5.49 -32.98
CA ARG A 85 -1.02 -6.63 -33.92
C ARG A 85 -1.66 -6.20 -35.24
N VAL A 86 -2.70 -5.36 -35.18
CA VAL A 86 -3.34 -4.80 -36.38
C VAL A 86 -2.32 -3.96 -37.18
N TRP A 87 -1.62 -3.05 -36.51
CA TRP A 87 -0.59 -2.21 -37.14
C TRP A 87 0.52 -3.03 -37.80
N LEU A 88 1.03 -4.07 -37.14
CA LEU A 88 2.04 -4.99 -37.70
C LEU A 88 1.49 -5.75 -38.92
N GLY A 89 0.20 -6.12 -38.88
CA GLY A 89 -0.49 -6.74 -40.01
C GLY A 89 -0.59 -5.84 -41.22
N LEU A 90 -1.06 -4.62 -41.02
CA LEU A 90 -1.22 -3.59 -42.06
C LEU A 90 0.13 -3.15 -42.64
N SER A 91 1.17 -3.12 -41.80
CA SER A 91 2.55 -2.78 -42.29
C SER A 91 3.29 -3.93 -42.97
N GLY A 92 2.62 -5.05 -43.20
CA GLY A 92 3.24 -6.24 -43.86
C GLY A 92 4.36 -6.93 -43.06
N ARG A 93 4.52 -6.57 -41.77
CA ARG A 93 5.57 -7.11 -40.90
C ARG A 93 5.22 -8.45 -40.25
N LEU A 94 3.97 -8.92 -40.41
CA LEU A 94 3.57 -10.24 -39.92
C LEU A 94 3.89 -11.27 -41.01
N PRO A 95 4.49 -12.44 -40.65
CA PRO A 95 4.72 -13.51 -41.59
C PRO A 95 3.43 -13.98 -42.27
N SER A 96 3.49 -14.24 -43.57
CA SER A 96 2.40 -14.88 -44.29
C SER A 96 2.28 -16.33 -43.80
N ALA A 97 1.25 -16.62 -43.02
CA ALA A 97 0.98 -17.97 -42.53
C ALA A 97 -0.49 -18.29 -42.77
N GLY A 98 -0.80 -19.55 -43.06
CA GLY A 98 -2.18 -20.00 -43.15
C GLY A 98 -2.97 -19.69 -41.87
N LEU A 99 -4.28 -19.46 -41.99
CA LEU A 99 -5.17 -19.03 -40.91
C LEU A 99 -4.97 -19.85 -39.61
N TRP A 100 -4.97 -21.16 -39.70
CA TRP A 100 -4.80 -22.05 -38.54
C TRP A 100 -3.46 -21.90 -37.83
N ARG A 101 -2.37 -21.76 -38.56
CA ARG A 101 -1.05 -21.51 -37.94
C ARG A 101 -1.01 -20.15 -37.24
N ARG A 102 -1.71 -19.14 -37.78
CA ARG A 102 -1.84 -17.83 -37.16
C ARG A 102 -2.65 -17.92 -35.87
N ILE A 103 -3.82 -18.59 -35.89
CA ILE A 103 -4.67 -18.80 -34.71
C ILE A 103 -3.89 -19.53 -33.62
N LEU A 104 -3.26 -20.65 -33.92
CA LEU A 104 -2.46 -21.43 -32.96
C LEU A 104 -1.33 -20.60 -32.34
N ARG A 105 -0.63 -19.82 -33.16
CA ARG A 105 0.44 -18.95 -32.66
C ARG A 105 -0.09 -17.85 -31.75
N GLU A 106 -1.14 -17.13 -32.13
CA GLU A 106 -1.72 -16.07 -31.31
C GLU A 106 -2.32 -16.64 -30.03
N SER A 107 -2.99 -17.79 -30.08
CA SER A 107 -3.49 -18.48 -28.87
C SER A 107 -2.36 -18.91 -27.95
N GLY A 108 -1.26 -19.46 -28.50
CA GLY A 108 -0.09 -19.81 -27.71
C GLY A 108 0.60 -18.59 -27.06
N LEU A 109 0.75 -17.50 -27.80
CA LEU A 109 1.27 -16.24 -27.25
C LEU A 109 0.34 -15.64 -26.19
N GLY A 110 -0.97 -15.69 -26.43
CA GLY A 110 -1.97 -15.24 -25.43
C GLY A 110 -1.91 -16.07 -24.16
N ALA A 111 -1.83 -17.39 -24.27
CA ALA A 111 -1.71 -18.28 -23.10
C ALA A 111 -0.39 -18.03 -22.34
N ALA A 112 0.73 -17.86 -23.02
CA ALA A 112 2.01 -17.56 -22.41
C ALA A 112 2.00 -16.18 -21.71
N ALA A 113 1.41 -15.16 -22.34
CA ALA A 113 1.26 -13.83 -21.75
C ALA A 113 0.36 -13.87 -20.51
N PHE A 114 -0.73 -14.61 -20.56
CA PHE A 114 -1.63 -14.79 -19.41
C PHE A 114 -0.95 -15.51 -18.26
N ALA A 115 -0.23 -16.61 -18.54
CA ALA A 115 0.56 -17.32 -17.53
C ALA A 115 1.64 -16.42 -16.91
N GLY A 116 2.34 -15.62 -17.74
CA GLY A 116 3.32 -14.64 -17.27
C GLY A 116 2.70 -13.55 -16.40
N LEU A 117 1.50 -13.08 -16.76
CA LEU A 117 0.75 -12.11 -15.97
C LEU A 117 0.31 -12.70 -14.62
N LEU A 118 -0.21 -13.93 -14.60
CA LEU A 118 -0.54 -14.62 -13.35
C LEU A 118 0.69 -14.79 -12.45
N ALA A 119 1.82 -15.19 -13.01
CA ALA A 119 3.07 -15.32 -12.27
C ALA A 119 3.56 -13.96 -11.73
N PHE A 120 3.41 -12.88 -12.51
CA PHE A 120 3.73 -11.52 -12.09
C PHE A 120 2.88 -11.09 -10.92
N TYR A 121 1.55 -11.24 -10.98
CA TYR A 121 0.67 -10.92 -9.86
C TYR A 121 0.92 -11.81 -8.65
N ALA A 122 1.07 -13.12 -8.84
CA ALA A 122 1.37 -14.05 -7.75
C ALA A 122 2.67 -13.66 -7.02
N TYR A 123 3.72 -13.28 -7.76
CA TYR A 123 4.95 -12.79 -7.14
C TYR A 123 4.75 -11.45 -6.41
N GLY A 124 3.97 -10.52 -6.97
CA GLY A 124 3.67 -9.23 -6.32
C GLY A 124 2.96 -9.37 -4.98
N VAL A 125 2.06 -10.37 -4.89
CA VAL A 125 1.23 -10.65 -3.70
C VAL A 125 1.97 -11.53 -2.69
N LEU A 126 2.70 -12.55 -3.13
CA LEU A 126 3.29 -13.59 -2.28
C LEU A 126 4.81 -13.52 -2.18
N GLY A 127 5.48 -12.90 -3.15
CA GLY A 127 6.94 -12.93 -3.27
C GLY A 127 7.64 -12.12 -2.17
N PRO A 128 8.75 -12.65 -1.63
CA PRO A 128 9.57 -11.90 -0.70
C PRO A 128 10.31 -10.80 -1.46
N ARG A 129 9.85 -9.56 -1.35
CA ARG A 129 10.52 -8.40 -1.94
C ARG A 129 10.79 -7.33 -0.89
N PRO A 130 11.84 -6.52 -1.07
CA PRO A 130 12.07 -5.37 -0.23
C PRO A 130 10.89 -4.38 -0.29
N MET A 131 10.65 -3.67 0.79
CA MET A 131 9.60 -2.66 0.92
C MET A 131 10.22 -1.28 1.09
N THR A 132 9.46 -0.25 0.77
CA THR A 132 9.71 1.11 1.22
C THR A 132 9.22 1.25 2.66
N ALA A 133 9.98 1.96 3.49
CA ALA A 133 9.62 2.25 4.86
C ALA A 133 9.32 3.73 5.03
N LEU A 134 8.39 4.12 5.90
CA LEU A 134 8.34 5.49 6.39
C LEU A 134 9.42 5.66 7.46
N ARG A 135 10.02 6.85 7.51
CA ARG A 135 10.94 7.27 8.57
C ARG A 135 10.55 8.66 9.04
N ALA A 136 10.40 8.82 10.34
CA ALA A 136 10.21 10.13 10.97
C ALA A 136 11.56 10.70 11.39
N ASP A 137 11.74 12.01 11.20
CA ASP A 137 12.96 12.72 11.57
C ASP A 137 12.94 13.15 13.05
N ASP A 138 11.73 13.41 13.61
CA ASP A 138 11.57 13.73 15.03
C ASP A 138 11.59 12.44 15.87
N PRO A 139 12.55 12.31 16.80
CA PRO A 139 12.68 11.12 17.66
C PRO A 139 11.50 10.89 18.61
N ASN A 140 10.64 11.88 18.79
CA ASN A 140 9.44 11.77 19.62
C ASN A 140 8.21 11.30 18.84
N LEU A 141 8.29 11.18 17.53
CA LEU A 141 7.21 10.59 16.73
C LEU A 141 7.32 9.07 16.76
N VAL A 142 6.19 8.44 16.94
CA VAL A 142 5.97 6.99 16.84
C VAL A 142 5.16 6.73 15.59
N ILE A 143 5.63 5.83 14.74
CA ILE A 143 4.92 5.39 13.53
C ILE A 143 4.07 4.18 13.89
N VAL A 144 2.75 4.33 13.84
CA VAL A 144 1.81 3.33 14.36
C VAL A 144 0.89 2.80 13.25
N ASP A 145 0.62 1.50 13.30
CA ASP A 145 -0.50 0.88 12.59
C ASP A 145 -1.60 0.51 13.60
N PHE A 146 -2.80 1.04 13.39
CA PHE A 146 -3.92 0.78 14.28
C PHE A 146 -4.81 -0.38 13.82
N HIS A 147 -4.64 -0.85 12.57
CA HIS A 147 -5.52 -1.84 11.97
C HIS A 147 -4.74 -2.88 11.17
N SER A 148 -4.57 -4.06 11.73
CA SER A 148 -3.89 -5.16 11.07
C SER A 148 -4.37 -6.53 11.55
N HIS A 149 -4.28 -7.54 10.68
CA HIS A 149 -4.81 -8.89 10.92
C HIS A 149 -3.73 -9.97 10.86
N THR A 150 -3.99 -11.11 11.50
CA THR A 150 -3.22 -12.34 11.40
C THR A 150 -4.06 -13.45 10.76
N GLU A 151 -3.54 -14.69 10.77
CA GLU A 151 -4.31 -15.86 10.34
C GLU A 151 -5.51 -16.18 11.25
N MET A 152 -5.61 -15.54 12.41
CA MET A 152 -6.74 -15.71 13.33
C MET A 152 -8.01 -15.04 12.79
N SER A 153 -7.88 -14.02 11.94
CA SER A 153 -8.99 -13.45 11.20
C SER A 153 -9.47 -14.42 10.11
N HIS A 154 -10.78 -14.52 9.93
CA HIS A 154 -11.41 -15.43 8.95
C HIS A 154 -10.99 -15.18 7.50
N ASP A 155 -10.51 -13.99 7.18
CA ASP A 155 -10.02 -13.54 5.87
C ASP A 155 -8.50 -13.28 5.86
N GLY A 156 -7.82 -13.54 6.97
CA GLY A 156 -6.37 -13.53 7.06
C GLY A 156 -5.73 -14.66 6.22
N ARG A 157 -4.55 -14.37 5.67
CA ARG A 157 -3.80 -15.39 4.91
C ARG A 157 -3.40 -16.54 5.83
N PRO A 158 -3.73 -17.80 5.50
CA PRO A 158 -3.28 -18.96 6.28
C PRO A 158 -1.75 -18.97 6.46
N GLY A 159 -1.29 -19.22 7.67
CA GLY A 159 0.11 -19.22 8.04
C GLY A 159 0.72 -17.81 8.25
N LEU A 160 -0.08 -16.75 8.30
CA LEU A 160 0.36 -15.40 8.65
C LEU A 160 0.40 -15.28 10.18
N SER A 161 1.51 -15.67 10.79
CA SER A 161 1.70 -15.53 12.24
C SER A 161 1.90 -14.06 12.66
N ALA A 162 1.80 -13.81 13.97
CA ALA A 162 2.16 -12.51 14.55
C ALA A 162 3.62 -12.12 14.25
N LEU A 163 4.54 -13.11 14.17
CA LEU A 163 5.95 -12.85 13.81
C LEU A 163 6.11 -12.43 12.35
N ASP A 164 5.36 -13.07 11.42
CA ASP A 164 5.34 -12.64 10.01
C ASP A 164 4.79 -11.23 9.89
N ARG A 165 3.80 -10.91 10.69
CA ARG A 165 3.21 -9.59 10.80
C ARG A 165 4.24 -8.56 11.26
N ARG A 166 5.01 -8.89 12.32
CA ARG A 166 6.10 -8.03 12.80
C ARG A 166 7.11 -7.73 11.68
N ALA A 167 7.55 -8.75 10.95
CA ALA A 167 8.50 -8.58 9.85
C ALA A 167 7.97 -7.70 8.71
N TRP A 168 6.66 -7.74 8.42
CA TRP A 168 6.05 -6.87 7.43
C TRP A 168 5.99 -5.42 7.89
N HIS A 169 5.54 -5.17 9.13
CA HIS A 169 5.44 -3.82 9.69
C HIS A 169 6.82 -3.16 9.88
N ASP A 170 7.80 -3.91 10.36
CA ASP A 170 9.19 -3.45 10.46
C ASP A 170 9.73 -3.04 9.08
N ALA A 171 9.49 -3.88 8.05
CA ALA A 171 9.89 -3.57 6.68
C ALA A 171 9.15 -2.35 6.09
N ALA A 172 7.96 -2.01 6.59
CA ALA A 172 7.17 -0.84 6.21
C ALA A 172 7.52 0.42 7.03
N GLY A 173 8.35 0.29 8.06
CA GLY A 173 8.81 1.39 8.90
C GLY A 173 7.88 1.77 10.03
N PHE A 174 7.01 0.86 10.46
CA PHE A 174 6.24 1.05 11.68
C PHE A 174 7.11 0.79 12.92
N ASP A 175 6.88 1.53 13.98
CA ASP A 175 7.47 1.33 15.30
C ASP A 175 6.57 0.46 16.18
N LEU A 176 5.24 0.63 16.05
CA LEU A 176 4.21 -0.16 16.74
C LEU A 176 3.10 -0.58 15.77
N ALA A 177 2.49 -1.73 16.05
CA ALA A 177 1.30 -2.17 15.34
C ALA A 177 0.31 -2.84 16.28
N TYR A 178 -0.95 -2.43 16.20
CA TYR A 178 -2.04 -3.14 16.88
C TYR A 178 -2.46 -4.34 16.03
N VAL A 179 -2.57 -5.50 16.66
CA VAL A 179 -3.15 -6.71 16.08
C VAL A 179 -4.64 -6.68 16.38
N THR A 180 -5.46 -6.48 15.36
CA THR A 180 -6.90 -6.25 15.49
C THR A 180 -7.70 -7.31 14.75
N ASP A 181 -7.43 -8.58 15.04
CA ASP A 181 -8.14 -9.69 14.41
C ASP A 181 -9.65 -9.61 14.63
N HIS A 182 -10.41 -10.09 13.65
CA HIS A 182 -11.87 -10.15 13.72
C HIS A 182 -12.30 -11.07 14.87
N ALA A 183 -12.82 -10.49 15.94
CA ALA A 183 -13.26 -11.21 17.10
C ALA A 183 -14.73 -11.64 16.95
N THR A 184 -15.01 -12.91 17.21
CA THR A 184 -16.36 -13.46 17.41
C THR A 184 -16.42 -14.08 18.79
N VAL A 185 -17.62 -14.26 19.35
CA VAL A 185 -17.80 -14.89 20.68
C VAL A 185 -17.10 -16.26 20.79
N GLU A 186 -16.93 -16.94 19.65
CA GLU A 186 -16.30 -18.28 19.59
C GLU A 186 -14.76 -18.22 19.45
N THR A 187 -14.22 -17.11 18.92
CA THR A 187 -12.78 -16.96 18.62
C THR A 187 -12.06 -16.02 19.58
N ASP A 188 -12.77 -15.28 20.42
CA ASP A 188 -12.19 -14.26 21.33
C ASP A 188 -11.04 -14.80 22.17
N HIS A 189 -11.16 -16.01 22.73
CA HIS A 189 -10.10 -16.63 23.53
C HIS A 189 -8.83 -16.91 22.72
N ALA A 190 -8.97 -17.49 21.53
CA ALA A 190 -7.83 -17.82 20.68
C ALA A 190 -7.11 -16.56 20.16
N ILE A 191 -7.87 -15.51 19.87
CA ILE A 191 -7.32 -14.21 19.45
C ILE A 191 -6.53 -13.57 20.58
N LEU A 192 -7.02 -13.65 21.81
CA LEU A 192 -6.29 -13.15 22.97
C LEU A 192 -5.04 -13.92 23.28
N GLU A 193 -5.11 -15.26 23.29
CA GLU A 193 -3.92 -16.09 23.48
C GLU A 193 -2.85 -15.79 22.42
N ALA A 194 -3.27 -15.59 21.18
CA ALA A 194 -2.38 -15.18 20.09
C ALA A 194 -1.80 -13.76 20.30
N ALA A 195 -2.62 -12.83 20.78
CA ALA A 195 -2.18 -11.48 21.10
C ALA A 195 -1.22 -11.48 22.30
N GLU A 196 -1.51 -12.23 23.37
CA GLU A 196 -0.62 -12.40 24.53
C GLU A 196 0.72 -13.03 24.13
N ALA A 197 0.69 -14.06 23.28
CA ALA A 197 1.92 -14.67 22.75
C ALA A 197 2.74 -13.68 21.92
N ALA A 198 2.09 -12.84 21.13
CA ALA A 198 2.75 -11.79 20.36
C ALA A 198 3.37 -10.70 21.25
N LEU A 199 2.69 -10.35 22.35
CA LEU A 199 3.20 -9.43 23.37
C LEU A 199 4.41 -9.99 24.10
N ALA A 200 4.38 -11.27 24.46
CA ALA A 200 5.47 -11.95 25.16
C ALA A 200 6.80 -11.91 24.37
N ASP A 201 6.74 -11.77 23.05
CA ASP A 201 7.91 -11.63 22.19
C ASP A 201 8.30 -10.13 21.92
N ASN A 202 7.64 -9.17 22.58
CA ASN A 202 8.01 -7.77 22.44
C ASN A 202 9.41 -7.51 23.08
N PRO A 203 10.16 -6.48 22.58
CA PRO A 203 11.39 -6.06 23.20
C PRO A 203 11.14 -5.45 24.59
N GLU A 204 12.16 -5.34 25.40
CA GLU A 204 12.07 -4.65 26.70
C GLU A 204 11.75 -3.16 26.51
N ARG A 205 12.28 -2.56 25.45
CA ARG A 205 12.05 -1.15 25.09
C ARG A 205 11.50 -1.03 23.67
N ALA A 206 10.50 -0.21 23.50
CA ALA A 206 9.82 -0.01 22.22
C ALA A 206 10.76 0.48 21.09
N GLY A 207 11.87 1.17 21.45
CA GLY A 207 12.85 1.64 20.45
C GLY A 207 13.83 0.59 19.92
N GLU A 208 13.83 -0.64 20.44
CA GLU A 208 14.79 -1.67 20.01
C GLU A 208 14.36 -2.36 18.70
N ARG A 209 13.09 -2.61 18.52
CA ARG A 209 12.48 -3.17 17.31
C ARG A 209 10.97 -2.94 17.34
N LEU A 210 10.29 -3.17 16.23
CA LEU A 210 8.83 -3.10 16.15
C LEU A 210 8.18 -3.92 17.28
N SER A 211 7.22 -3.28 17.94
CA SER A 211 6.39 -3.90 18.97
C SER A 211 4.97 -4.13 18.50
N LEU A 212 4.38 -5.25 18.90
CA LEU A 212 2.98 -5.56 18.67
C LEU A 212 2.16 -5.21 19.91
N LEU A 213 0.98 -4.66 19.71
CA LEU A 213 0.05 -4.30 20.76
C LEU A 213 -1.28 -5.03 20.55
N PRO A 214 -2.02 -5.36 21.61
CA PRO A 214 -3.30 -6.03 21.48
C PRO A 214 -4.39 -5.07 21.03
N GLY A 215 -5.28 -5.58 20.21
CA GLY A 215 -6.50 -4.94 19.78
C GLY A 215 -7.47 -5.98 19.25
N ARG A 216 -8.61 -5.55 18.81
CA ARG A 216 -9.60 -6.42 18.14
C ARG A 216 -10.48 -5.62 17.21
N GLU A 217 -10.94 -6.22 16.12
CA GLU A 217 -12.02 -5.68 15.30
C GLU A 217 -13.31 -6.41 15.63
N VAL A 218 -14.33 -5.66 16.02
CA VAL A 218 -15.63 -6.21 16.44
C VAL A 218 -16.78 -5.47 15.78
N ARG A 219 -17.98 -6.04 15.88
CA ARG A 219 -19.19 -5.33 15.49
C ARG A 219 -19.80 -4.59 16.69
N PHE A 220 -19.94 -3.29 16.54
CA PHE A 220 -20.59 -2.42 17.51
C PHE A 220 -21.67 -1.61 16.80
N GLU A 221 -22.92 -1.70 17.28
CA GLU A 221 -24.10 -1.06 16.65
C GLU A 221 -24.23 -1.30 15.13
N GLY A 222 -23.82 -2.48 14.69
CA GLY A 222 -23.88 -2.87 13.28
C GLY A 222 -22.76 -2.32 12.40
N GLN A 223 -21.78 -1.62 12.99
CA GLN A 223 -20.57 -1.14 12.33
C GLN A 223 -19.36 -1.96 12.77
N HIS A 224 -18.35 -2.05 11.92
CA HIS A 224 -17.06 -2.59 12.31
C HIS A 224 -16.27 -1.49 13.04
N VAL A 225 -15.73 -1.83 14.20
CA VAL A 225 -14.91 -0.93 15.01
C VAL A 225 -13.67 -1.65 15.51
N LEU A 226 -12.58 -0.89 15.61
CA LEU A 226 -11.37 -1.31 16.30
C LEU A 226 -11.52 -0.97 17.78
N VAL A 227 -11.14 -1.89 18.64
CA VAL A 227 -11.00 -1.68 20.09
C VAL A 227 -9.52 -1.84 20.40
N LEU A 228 -8.86 -0.79 20.86
CA LEU A 228 -7.43 -0.79 21.14
C LEU A 228 -7.16 -1.13 22.61
N GLY A 229 -6.05 -1.77 22.87
CA GLY A 229 -5.60 -2.16 24.21
C GLY A 229 -6.23 -3.46 24.73
N THR A 230 -5.81 -3.84 25.94
CA THR A 230 -6.33 -5.00 26.66
C THR A 230 -7.61 -4.62 27.38
N SER A 231 -8.73 -4.48 26.69
CA SER A 231 -10.03 -4.55 27.37
C SER A 231 -10.35 -6.02 27.65
N ASP A 232 -11.01 -6.30 28.78
CA ASP A 232 -11.50 -7.65 29.08
C ASP A 232 -12.36 -8.14 27.89
N PRO A 233 -11.92 -9.21 27.17
CA PRO A 233 -12.64 -9.68 25.99
C PRO A 233 -13.99 -10.32 26.29
N THR A 234 -14.17 -10.73 27.56
CA THR A 234 -15.42 -11.30 28.06
C THR A 234 -16.43 -10.22 28.41
N ALA A 235 -15.99 -8.98 28.70
CA ALA A 235 -16.85 -7.83 28.88
C ALA A 235 -17.23 -7.24 27.52
N GLY A 236 -18.51 -6.97 27.30
CA GLY A 236 -18.94 -6.17 26.15
C GLY A 236 -18.25 -4.80 26.16
N ILE A 237 -18.11 -4.15 24.99
CA ILE A 237 -17.48 -2.82 24.91
C ILE A 237 -18.13 -1.86 25.90
N LEU A 238 -19.46 -1.92 26.07
CA LEU A 238 -20.24 -1.06 26.97
C LEU A 238 -19.96 -1.30 28.46
N GLU A 239 -19.43 -2.46 28.80
CA GLU A 239 -19.15 -2.91 30.17
C GLU A 239 -17.68 -2.75 30.58
N SER A 240 -16.83 -2.36 29.61
CA SER A 240 -15.39 -2.22 29.83
C SER A 240 -15.04 -1.01 30.70
N GLU A 241 -14.21 -1.23 31.71
CA GLU A 241 -13.67 -0.20 32.60
C GLU A 241 -12.13 -0.33 32.68
N PRO A 242 -11.36 0.70 32.31
CA PRO A 242 -11.81 2.01 31.75
C PRO A 242 -12.38 1.82 30.32
N TRP A 243 -13.13 2.83 29.83
CA TRP A 243 -13.65 2.84 28.47
C TRP A 243 -12.48 2.76 27.47
N PRO A 244 -12.47 1.77 26.56
CA PRO A 244 -11.37 1.59 25.61
C PRO A 244 -11.42 2.66 24.50
N VAL A 245 -10.34 2.79 23.75
CA VAL A 245 -10.34 3.54 22.50
C VAL A 245 -11.09 2.71 21.45
N VAL A 246 -12.19 3.26 20.95
CA VAL A 246 -13.03 2.64 19.91
C VAL A 246 -12.97 3.50 18.67
N ILE A 247 -12.55 2.91 17.55
CA ILE A 247 -12.36 3.61 16.26
C ILE A 247 -13.23 2.92 15.22
N GLN A 248 -14.07 3.68 14.53
CA GLN A 248 -14.84 3.14 13.43
C GLN A 248 -13.95 2.92 12.21
N THR A 249 -13.97 1.72 11.63
CA THR A 249 -13.32 1.44 10.36
C THR A 249 -14.05 2.14 9.21
N ILE A 250 -13.49 2.18 8.00
CA ILE A 250 -14.16 2.84 6.87
C ILE A 250 -15.55 2.23 6.73
N PRO A 251 -16.61 3.05 6.97
CA PRO A 251 -17.95 2.53 7.14
C PRO A 251 -18.51 2.07 5.79
N ASN A 252 -19.09 0.88 5.77
CA ASN A 252 -19.94 0.45 4.67
C ASN A 252 -21.19 1.32 4.56
N ASN A 253 -21.61 1.95 5.65
CA ASN A 253 -22.73 2.88 5.71
C ASN A 253 -22.33 4.13 6.52
N LEU A 254 -21.91 5.17 5.82
CA LEU A 254 -21.43 6.44 6.38
C LEU A 254 -22.49 7.21 7.19
N THR A 255 -23.75 6.79 7.18
CA THR A 255 -24.83 7.49 7.92
C THR A 255 -24.97 7.06 9.39
N ARG A 256 -24.18 6.08 9.84
CA ARG A 256 -24.27 5.52 11.19
C ARG A 256 -22.89 5.49 11.85
N VAL A 257 -22.52 6.59 12.48
CA VAL A 257 -21.38 6.61 13.41
C VAL A 257 -21.97 6.52 14.82
N PRO A 258 -21.58 5.51 15.63
CA PRO A 258 -22.03 5.44 17.01
C PRO A 258 -21.53 6.67 17.78
N VAL A 259 -22.45 7.56 18.14
CA VAL A 259 -22.14 8.76 18.93
C VAL A 259 -22.41 8.43 20.40
N GLY A 260 -21.39 8.56 21.25
CA GLY A 260 -21.51 8.27 22.67
C GLY A 260 -22.43 9.24 23.42
N GLY A 261 -22.72 8.88 24.68
CA GLY A 261 -23.37 9.78 25.63
C GLY A 261 -22.54 11.03 25.92
N PRO A 262 -23.07 11.94 26.79
CA PRO A 262 -22.38 13.19 27.16
C PRO A 262 -20.98 12.99 27.77
N ASP A 263 -20.72 11.81 28.33
CA ASP A 263 -19.44 11.38 28.91
C ASP A 263 -18.51 10.73 27.89
N GLY A 264 -18.89 10.67 26.60
CA GLY A 264 -18.15 10.00 25.51
C GLY A 264 -18.25 8.47 25.51
N ARG A 265 -18.93 7.88 26.51
CA ARG A 265 -19.16 6.42 26.57
C ARG A 265 -20.24 5.98 25.60
N GLY A 266 -20.11 4.78 25.10
CA GLY A 266 -21.07 4.21 24.13
C GLY A 266 -20.89 4.72 22.71
N GLY A 267 -19.82 5.49 22.42
CA GLY A 267 -19.51 5.98 21.09
C GLY A 267 -18.08 5.69 20.68
N VAL A 268 -17.77 6.00 19.43
CA VAL A 268 -16.41 5.96 18.90
C VAL A 268 -15.66 7.26 19.22
N GLN A 269 -14.35 7.15 19.40
CA GLN A 269 -13.45 8.28 19.60
C GLN A 269 -12.68 8.63 18.33
N GLY A 270 -12.73 7.75 17.35
CA GLY A 270 -12.03 7.96 16.10
C GLY A 270 -12.74 7.33 14.91
N ILE A 271 -12.26 7.68 13.73
CA ILE A 271 -12.73 7.16 12.46
C ILE A 271 -11.51 6.90 11.56
N GLU A 272 -11.57 5.83 10.81
CA GLU A 272 -10.58 5.52 9.81
C GLU A 272 -10.78 6.40 8.57
N LEU A 273 -9.74 7.16 8.19
CA LEU A 273 -9.71 8.01 7.01
C LEU A 273 -9.11 7.27 5.81
N VAL A 274 -8.09 6.46 6.06
CA VAL A 274 -7.38 5.68 5.06
C VAL A 274 -7.33 4.24 5.51
N ASP A 275 -7.93 3.36 4.74
CA ASP A 275 -7.79 1.92 4.86
C ASP A 275 -7.06 1.41 3.62
N ALA A 276 -6.00 0.63 3.82
CA ALA A 276 -5.16 0.15 2.74
C ALA A 276 -5.69 -1.14 2.07
N ASP A 277 -6.86 -1.66 2.49
CA ASP A 277 -7.54 -2.73 1.73
C ASP A 277 -7.94 -2.21 0.34
N PRO A 278 -7.71 -2.99 -0.73
CA PRO A 278 -8.09 -2.58 -2.08
C PRO A 278 -9.57 -2.21 -2.25
N ARG A 279 -10.45 -2.73 -1.39
CA ARG A 279 -11.87 -2.35 -1.38
C ARG A 279 -12.09 -0.94 -0.84
N ALA A 280 -11.33 -0.54 0.16
CA ALA A 280 -11.43 0.78 0.75
C ALA A 280 -10.84 1.88 -0.16
N PHE A 281 -9.91 1.53 -1.06
CA PHE A 281 -9.43 2.46 -2.09
C PHE A 281 -10.51 2.90 -3.10
N ARG A 282 -11.71 2.32 -3.04
CA ARG A 282 -12.87 2.78 -3.83
C ARG A 282 -13.52 4.04 -3.31
N GLN A 283 -13.10 4.52 -2.14
CA GLN A 283 -13.63 5.75 -1.53
C GLN A 283 -13.61 6.88 -2.55
N SER A 284 -14.75 7.50 -2.75
CA SER A 284 -14.86 8.69 -3.60
C SER A 284 -14.35 9.93 -2.87
N THR A 285 -14.09 10.99 -3.62
CA THR A 285 -13.73 12.28 -3.02
C THR A 285 -14.85 12.78 -2.10
N GLU A 286 -16.12 12.63 -2.52
CA GLU A 286 -17.27 13.05 -1.72
C GLU A 286 -17.39 12.25 -0.41
N GLU A 287 -17.09 10.94 -0.42
CA GLU A 287 -17.07 10.13 0.79
C GLU A 287 -15.95 10.54 1.72
N ARG A 288 -14.76 10.83 1.18
CA ARG A 288 -13.65 11.35 1.96
C ARG A 288 -13.97 12.70 2.58
N ASP A 289 -14.48 13.64 1.81
CA ASP A 289 -14.89 14.97 2.28
C ASP A 289 -15.95 14.86 3.38
N TRP A 290 -16.87 13.90 3.24
CA TRP A 290 -17.87 13.64 4.25
C TRP A 290 -17.26 13.07 5.54
N ILE A 291 -16.31 12.14 5.47
CA ILE A 291 -15.59 11.61 6.65
C ILE A 291 -14.85 12.74 7.36
N LEU A 292 -14.15 13.60 6.61
CA LEU A 292 -13.44 14.76 7.15
C LEU A 292 -14.40 15.70 7.90
N ALA A 293 -15.52 16.07 7.26
CA ALA A 293 -16.53 16.93 7.87
C ALA A 293 -17.18 16.29 9.12
N LEU A 294 -17.41 14.99 9.10
CA LEU A 294 -17.96 14.27 10.23
C LEU A 294 -16.96 14.20 11.38
N ALA A 295 -15.70 13.88 11.11
CA ALA A 295 -14.65 13.84 12.12
C ALA A 295 -14.45 15.21 12.78
N ASP A 296 -14.45 16.29 12.00
CA ASP A 296 -14.40 17.67 12.52
C ASP A 296 -15.61 17.99 13.40
N SER A 297 -16.82 17.66 12.94
CA SER A 297 -18.07 17.96 13.67
C SER A 297 -18.22 17.23 14.99
N LEU A 298 -17.63 16.05 15.14
CA LEU A 298 -17.70 15.18 16.30
C LEU A 298 -16.40 15.12 17.10
N ASP A 299 -15.40 15.89 16.71
CA ASP A 299 -14.06 15.90 17.32
C ASP A 299 -13.46 14.47 17.40
N LEU A 300 -13.50 13.74 16.27
CA LEU A 300 -12.97 12.38 16.18
C LEU A 300 -11.51 12.39 15.73
N VAL A 301 -10.70 11.55 16.38
CA VAL A 301 -9.38 11.28 15.83
C VAL A 301 -9.49 10.55 14.49
N MET A 302 -8.73 10.99 13.50
CA MET A 302 -8.62 10.29 12.22
C MET A 302 -7.40 9.40 12.21
N ILE A 303 -7.55 8.16 11.76
CA ILE A 303 -6.46 7.20 11.66
C ILE A 303 -6.33 6.65 10.25
N ALA A 304 -5.18 6.02 10.00
CA ALA A 304 -4.99 5.08 8.89
C ALA A 304 -4.81 3.67 9.42
N GLY A 305 -5.37 2.71 8.71
CA GLY A 305 -5.13 1.29 8.91
C GLY A 305 -4.39 0.68 7.73
N SER A 306 -3.43 -0.21 7.97
CA SER A 306 -2.90 -1.03 6.88
C SER A 306 -3.93 -2.04 6.40
N ASN A 307 -4.82 -2.42 7.28
CA ASN A 307 -5.81 -3.49 7.09
C ASN A 307 -5.19 -4.69 6.36
N HIS A 308 -3.94 -5.00 6.71
CA HIS A 308 -3.14 -5.97 6.00
C HIS A 308 -3.47 -7.38 6.45
N HIS A 309 -3.98 -8.17 5.54
CA HIS A 309 -4.36 -9.57 5.74
C HIS A 309 -3.29 -10.57 5.28
N GLY A 310 -2.05 -10.16 5.16
CA GLY A 310 -0.93 -11.00 4.70
C GLY A 310 -0.71 -11.01 3.18
N TRP A 311 -1.40 -10.16 2.43
CA TRP A 311 -1.29 -10.06 0.99
C TRP A 311 -0.58 -8.77 0.58
N GLY A 312 0.42 -8.90 -0.29
CA GLY A 312 1.17 -7.75 -0.79
C GLY A 312 2.29 -7.29 0.16
N ARG A 313 3.13 -6.40 -0.35
CA ARG A 313 4.29 -5.84 0.35
C ARG A 313 4.46 -4.36 0.02
N ALA A 314 3.43 -3.56 0.35
CA ALA A 314 3.48 -2.12 0.27
C ALA A 314 2.56 -1.53 1.34
N ALA A 315 3.06 -0.60 2.13
CA ALA A 315 2.23 0.23 2.98
C ALA A 315 1.75 1.45 2.21
N ALA A 316 0.48 1.81 2.39
CA ALA A 316 -0.17 2.93 1.72
C ALA A 316 -0.23 4.18 2.60
N ALA A 317 -0.31 4.00 3.92
CA ALA A 317 -0.46 5.07 4.89
C ALA A 317 0.12 4.67 6.24
N TRP A 318 0.38 5.68 7.08
CA TRP A 318 0.95 5.56 8.42
C TRP A 318 0.32 6.60 9.34
N ASN A 319 0.36 6.33 10.64
CA ASN A 319 -0.01 7.26 11.69
C ASN A 319 1.23 7.75 12.42
N LEU A 320 1.32 9.03 12.66
CA LEU A 320 2.39 9.67 13.42
C LEU A 320 1.81 10.23 14.72
N VAL A 321 2.17 9.61 15.84
CA VAL A 321 1.73 10.02 17.18
C VAL A 321 2.95 10.55 17.96
N ARG A 322 2.81 11.70 18.59
CA ARG A 322 3.89 12.30 19.39
C ARG A 322 3.90 11.75 20.81
N VAL A 323 4.93 10.96 21.12
CA VAL A 323 5.16 10.36 22.45
C VAL A 323 6.61 10.62 22.88
N PRO A 324 6.87 11.66 23.67
CA PRO A 324 8.26 11.96 24.09
C PRO A 324 8.88 10.81 24.87
N GLY A 325 10.11 10.44 24.50
CA GLY A 325 10.90 9.39 25.18
C GLY A 325 10.42 7.95 24.96
N TRP A 326 9.53 7.70 24.03
CA TRP A 326 8.91 6.40 23.78
C TRP A 326 9.91 5.24 23.59
N ARG A 327 11.10 5.55 23.03
CA ARG A 327 12.10 4.52 22.73
C ARG A 327 12.64 3.82 23.98
N GLU A 328 12.62 4.50 25.12
CA GLU A 328 13.09 3.97 26.41
C GLU A 328 11.97 3.35 27.25
N MET A 329 10.72 3.46 26.78
CA MET A 329 9.56 2.91 27.48
C MET A 329 9.32 1.45 27.09
N ALA A 330 8.68 0.69 27.97
CA ALA A 330 8.14 -0.62 27.61
C ALA A 330 7.01 -0.45 26.57
N PRO A 331 6.85 -1.36 25.59
CA PRO A 331 5.85 -1.27 24.53
C PRO A 331 4.42 -1.00 25.03
N GLU A 332 3.99 -1.71 26.08
CA GLU A 332 2.66 -1.54 26.67
C GLU A 332 2.49 -0.16 27.31
N GLY A 333 3.59 0.43 27.80
CA GLY A 333 3.62 1.80 28.32
C GLY A 333 3.39 2.83 27.21
N VAL A 334 4.01 2.62 26.05
CA VAL A 334 3.81 3.46 24.87
C VAL A 334 2.38 3.31 24.36
N GLY A 335 1.83 2.08 24.28
CA GLY A 335 0.46 1.82 23.88
C GLY A 335 -0.55 2.58 24.74
N ARG A 336 -0.46 2.42 26.08
CA ARG A 336 -1.32 3.17 27.02
C ARG A 336 -1.20 4.67 26.87
N GLN A 337 -0.02 5.20 26.59
CA GLN A 337 0.16 6.63 26.38
C GLN A 337 -0.49 7.09 25.06
N ILE A 338 -0.35 6.32 23.99
CA ILE A 338 -1.04 6.58 22.72
C ILE A 338 -2.55 6.57 22.92
N GLU A 339 -3.09 5.54 23.54
CA GLU A 339 -4.53 5.41 23.83
C GLU A 339 -5.03 6.61 24.66
N ALA A 340 -4.28 7.03 25.69
CA ALA A 340 -4.62 8.20 26.48
C ALA A 340 -4.59 9.51 25.67
N LEU A 341 -3.65 9.65 24.72
CA LEU A 341 -3.59 10.78 23.79
C LEU A 341 -4.81 10.81 22.88
N LEU A 342 -5.17 9.66 22.28
CA LEU A 342 -6.33 9.53 21.39
C LEU A 342 -7.64 9.90 22.13
N LEU A 343 -7.76 9.56 23.39
CA LEU A 343 -8.92 9.92 24.20
C LEU A 343 -8.96 11.39 24.62
N ARG A 344 -7.80 11.98 24.92
CA ARG A 344 -7.69 13.33 25.47
C ARG A 344 -7.63 14.40 24.37
N ASP A 345 -6.74 14.21 23.41
CA ASP A 345 -6.36 15.23 22.42
C ASP A 345 -7.10 15.06 21.08
N ARG A 346 -7.85 13.95 20.95
CA ARG A 346 -8.77 13.70 19.82
C ARG A 346 -8.12 13.96 18.46
N ALA A 347 -8.70 14.87 17.68
CA ALA A 347 -8.23 15.18 16.32
C ALA A 347 -6.75 15.59 16.25
N GLU A 348 -6.18 16.17 17.30
CA GLU A 348 -4.79 16.61 17.37
C GLU A 348 -3.80 15.49 17.74
N ALA A 349 -4.30 14.34 18.26
CA ALA A 349 -3.47 13.26 18.78
C ALA A 349 -2.68 12.52 17.70
N ASN A 350 -3.18 12.50 16.49
CA ASN A 350 -2.63 11.70 15.38
C ASN A 350 -2.55 12.48 14.08
N ARG A 351 -1.50 12.29 13.33
CA ARG A 351 -1.35 12.77 11.96
C ARG A 351 -1.26 11.59 11.01
N VAL A 352 -2.18 11.54 10.05
CA VAL A 352 -2.21 10.52 9.01
C VAL A 352 -1.35 10.96 7.83
N VAL A 353 -0.42 10.12 7.42
CA VAL A 353 0.46 10.31 6.26
C VAL A 353 0.17 9.22 5.24
N GLU A 354 -0.04 9.60 3.99
CA GLU A 354 -0.35 8.64 2.93
C GLU A 354 0.52 8.81 1.66
N ARG A 355 0.64 7.74 0.90
CA ARG A 355 1.27 7.77 -0.43
C ARG A 355 0.29 8.27 -1.48
N PRO A 356 0.77 9.01 -2.52
CA PRO A 356 -0.08 9.42 -3.63
C PRO A 356 -0.62 8.20 -4.37
N ARG A 357 -1.90 8.23 -4.69
CA ARG A 357 -2.60 7.15 -5.40
C ARG A 357 -3.08 7.63 -6.77
N LEU A 358 -3.13 6.71 -7.73
CA LEU A 358 -3.72 7.00 -9.03
C LEU A 358 -5.20 7.33 -8.83
N ALA A 359 -5.61 8.52 -9.27
CA ALA A 359 -6.99 8.97 -9.15
C ALA A 359 -7.97 7.93 -9.74
N ALA A 360 -8.92 7.49 -8.92
CA ALA A 360 -9.97 6.55 -9.33
C ALA A 360 -10.97 7.23 -10.28
N ALA A 361 -11.74 6.42 -10.99
CA ALA A 361 -12.87 6.91 -11.75
C ALA A 361 -13.97 7.40 -10.81
N LEU A 362 -14.48 8.61 -11.05
CA LEU A 362 -15.56 9.16 -10.24
C LEU A 362 -16.86 8.34 -10.39
N PRO A 363 -17.66 8.19 -9.33
CA PRO A 363 -19.02 7.69 -9.46
C PRO A 363 -19.81 8.54 -10.45
N GLY A 364 -20.71 7.95 -11.21
CA GLY A 364 -21.58 8.67 -12.15
C GLY A 364 -21.00 8.96 -13.53
N GLU A 365 -19.74 8.60 -13.81
CA GLU A 365 -19.17 8.77 -15.15
C GLU A 365 -19.92 7.98 -16.22
N GLY A 366 -20.23 8.66 -17.32
CA GLY A 366 -20.92 8.06 -18.46
C GLY A 366 -20.10 6.95 -19.15
N PRO A 367 -20.77 6.06 -19.92
CA PRO A 367 -20.11 4.89 -20.52
C PRO A 367 -18.94 5.23 -21.45
N ALA A 368 -19.01 6.34 -22.17
CA ALA A 368 -17.94 6.79 -23.08
C ALA A 368 -16.66 7.16 -22.29
N ARG A 369 -16.81 7.85 -21.15
CA ARG A 369 -15.66 8.21 -20.29
C ARG A 369 -15.05 6.99 -19.64
N ARG A 370 -15.87 6.03 -19.18
CA ARG A 370 -15.38 4.75 -18.65
C ARG A 370 -14.57 3.96 -19.69
N ALA A 371 -15.06 3.89 -20.93
CA ALA A 371 -14.36 3.26 -22.04
C ALA A 371 -13.02 3.95 -22.32
N TRP A 372 -13.00 5.30 -22.34
CA TRP A 372 -11.78 6.07 -22.50
C TRP A 372 -10.78 5.80 -21.37
N MET A 373 -11.24 5.79 -20.13
CA MET A 373 -10.40 5.49 -18.97
C MET A 373 -9.83 4.08 -19.03
N ALA A 374 -10.63 3.08 -19.43
CA ALA A 374 -10.16 1.72 -19.61
C ALA A 374 -9.08 1.61 -20.70
N VAL A 375 -9.24 2.28 -21.83
CA VAL A 375 -8.26 2.26 -22.92
C VAL A 375 -6.96 2.98 -22.54
N THR A 376 -7.04 4.05 -21.78
CA THR A 376 -5.88 4.87 -21.38
C THR A 376 -5.27 4.48 -20.04
N ALA A 377 -5.80 3.47 -19.37
CA ALA A 377 -5.40 3.10 -18.01
C ALA A 377 -3.90 2.77 -17.89
N LEU A 378 -3.37 1.95 -18.80
CA LEU A 378 -1.96 1.55 -18.74
C LEU A 378 -0.99 2.72 -18.98
N PRO A 379 -1.16 3.59 -19.98
CA PRO A 379 -0.35 4.81 -20.12
C PRO A 379 -0.46 5.74 -18.91
N ARG A 380 -1.66 5.95 -18.36
CA ARG A 380 -1.86 6.78 -17.16
C ARG A 380 -1.16 6.19 -15.94
N PHE A 381 -1.28 4.88 -15.75
CA PHE A 381 -0.59 4.17 -14.68
C PHE A 381 0.93 4.25 -14.82
N GLY A 382 1.45 4.03 -16.05
CA GLY A 382 2.88 4.19 -16.31
C GLY A 382 3.38 5.61 -16.03
N TRP A 383 2.61 6.64 -16.41
CA TRP A 383 2.93 8.03 -16.09
C TRP A 383 2.89 8.29 -14.58
N HIS A 384 1.88 7.78 -13.89
CA HIS A 384 1.77 7.89 -12.43
C HIS A 384 2.98 7.26 -11.72
N ILE A 385 3.40 6.04 -12.11
CA ILE A 385 4.63 5.43 -11.59
C ILE A 385 5.81 6.39 -11.74
N LEU A 386 6.05 6.87 -12.96
CA LEU A 386 7.21 7.71 -13.27
C LEU A 386 7.23 9.04 -12.50
N THR A 387 6.06 9.65 -12.27
CA THR A 387 5.93 10.91 -11.51
C THR A 387 5.97 10.68 -10.00
N SER A 388 5.65 9.48 -9.51
CA SER A 388 5.72 9.11 -8.09
C SER A 388 7.11 8.63 -7.67
N LEU A 389 8.05 8.38 -8.61
CA LEU A 389 9.40 7.98 -8.26
C LEU A 389 10.12 9.07 -7.49
N THR A 390 10.69 8.72 -6.37
CA THR A 390 11.62 9.56 -5.61
C THR A 390 12.96 9.70 -6.34
N LEU A 391 13.80 10.64 -5.92
CA LEU A 391 15.13 10.80 -6.52
C LEU A 391 15.98 9.52 -6.46
N PRO A 392 16.09 8.80 -5.31
CA PRO A 392 16.83 7.53 -5.27
C PRO A 392 16.30 6.47 -6.24
N GLU A 393 14.98 6.33 -6.35
CA GLU A 393 14.36 5.38 -7.27
C GLU A 393 14.64 5.76 -8.74
N ARG A 394 14.58 7.04 -9.09
CA ARG A 394 14.92 7.50 -10.45
C ARG A 394 16.37 7.21 -10.81
N LEU A 395 17.28 7.45 -9.89
CA LEU A 395 18.69 7.13 -10.10
C LEU A 395 18.88 5.63 -10.29
N ALA A 396 18.17 4.80 -9.54
CA ALA A 396 18.16 3.35 -9.74
C ALA A 396 17.61 2.96 -11.13
N TRP A 397 16.50 3.53 -11.56
CA TRP A 397 15.93 3.30 -12.89
C TRP A 397 16.90 3.70 -14.00
N LEU A 398 17.51 4.88 -13.91
CA LEU A 398 18.51 5.34 -14.88
C LEU A 398 19.73 4.43 -14.89
N GLY A 399 20.21 3.97 -13.72
CA GLY A 399 21.28 2.99 -13.60
C GLY A 399 20.97 1.69 -14.35
N TRP A 400 19.77 1.13 -14.18
CA TRP A 400 19.34 -0.06 -14.89
C TRP A 400 19.21 0.15 -16.41
N ILE A 401 18.68 1.29 -16.85
CA ILE A 401 18.62 1.64 -18.28
C ILE A 401 20.03 1.70 -18.90
N LEU A 402 20.98 2.31 -18.20
CA LEU A 402 22.37 2.38 -18.64
C LEU A 402 23.05 1.01 -18.67
N LEU A 403 22.84 0.19 -17.63
CA LEU A 403 23.34 -1.19 -17.61
C LEU A 403 22.79 -2.00 -18.78
N TRP A 404 21.50 -1.89 -19.04
CA TRP A 404 20.88 -2.58 -20.18
C TRP A 404 21.40 -2.08 -21.52
N ALA A 405 21.66 -0.77 -21.65
CA ALA A 405 22.28 -0.19 -22.85
C ALA A 405 23.73 -0.66 -23.07
N ALA A 406 24.48 -0.83 -21.98
CA ALA A 406 25.88 -1.27 -22.00
C ALA A 406 26.04 -2.79 -22.21
N TRP A 407 25.04 -3.59 -21.87
CA TRP A 407 25.07 -5.05 -21.94
C TRP A 407 25.51 -5.62 -23.30
N PRO A 408 25.01 -5.15 -24.47
CA PRO A 408 25.45 -5.62 -25.80
C PRO A 408 26.92 -5.28 -26.09
N LEU A 409 27.45 -4.19 -25.49
CA LEU A 409 28.86 -3.80 -25.65
C LEU A 409 29.77 -4.77 -24.91
N ALA A 410 29.39 -5.16 -23.69
CA ALA A 410 30.15 -6.09 -22.87
C ALA A 410 30.20 -7.50 -23.46
N LEU A 411 29.13 -7.92 -24.16
CA LEU A 411 29.05 -9.24 -24.83
C LEU A 411 29.64 -9.27 -26.26
N SER A 412 30.01 -8.11 -26.82
CA SER A 412 30.70 -8.08 -28.10
C SER A 412 32.13 -8.63 -27.90
N PRO A 413 32.51 -9.78 -28.48
CA PRO A 413 33.87 -10.25 -28.34
C PRO A 413 34.80 -9.16 -28.83
N ALA A 414 35.78 -8.82 -27.99
CA ALA A 414 36.84 -7.89 -28.39
C ALA A 414 37.32 -8.31 -29.77
N LEU A 415 37.27 -7.41 -30.73
CA LEU A 415 37.73 -7.64 -32.09
C LEU A 415 39.13 -8.22 -31.99
N SER A 416 39.26 -9.54 -32.07
CA SER A 416 40.55 -10.15 -32.22
C SER A 416 41.17 -9.54 -33.50
N PRO A 417 42.39 -9.01 -33.43
CA PRO A 417 43.05 -8.50 -34.64
C PRO A 417 43.08 -9.65 -35.63
N ARG A 418 42.49 -9.46 -36.82
CA ARG A 418 42.61 -10.42 -37.92
C ARG A 418 44.11 -10.58 -38.18
N PRO A 419 44.63 -11.79 -38.12
CA PRO A 419 46.01 -12.00 -38.55
C PRO A 419 46.11 -11.57 -40.04
N ARG A 420 47.08 -10.72 -40.33
CA ARG A 420 47.42 -10.28 -41.69
C ARG A 420 48.02 -11.44 -42.47
#